data_af2cfc0e2e114585be401e94ee138c5f
#
_entry.id   af2cfc0e2e114585be401e94ee138c5f
#
_cell.length_a   1.000
_cell.length_b   1.000
_cell.length_c   1.000
_cell.angle_alpha   90.00
_cell.angle_beta   90.00
_cell.angle_gamma   90.00
#
_symmetry.space_group_name_H-M   'P 1'
#
loop_
_entity.id
_entity.type
_entity.pdbx_description
1 polymer ?
#
loop_
_entity_poly.entity_id
_entity_poly.type
_entity_poly.pdbx_seq_one_letter_code
_entity_poly.pdbx_strand_id
1 'polypeptide(L)'
;MVLYFTGTGNSRYLARRIAEGLDMPLYDLNTCIKAGDTAPVQTGQDVVLVTPTYAWRIPRVVSQWLGNTELTGAERIWFVMDCGSEIGNAAKYNQQLAAQKHLRYMGTAQIIMPENYIAMFHAPQAEQARRIVEQAEPALQKALAQVRAGQEFSPLRDTLYDRFMSGPVNPAFYRFFVKADAFRATDACIGCGKCVELCPLNNIRLENGKPVWGKHCTHCMACICYCPKEAVEYGKKSKGKPRYHFEALEKQQDV
;
A
#
# COMPACT_ATOMS: atom_id res chain seq x y z
N MET A 1 -0.67 17.35 6.03
CA MET A 1 0.42 16.38 5.77
C MET A 1 -0.09 15.19 5.00
N VAL A 2 0.68 14.64 4.06
CA VAL A 2 0.36 13.39 3.35
C VAL A 2 1.18 12.25 3.94
N LEU A 3 0.50 11.27 4.55
CA LEU A 3 1.10 10.05 5.08
C LEU A 3 0.95 8.95 4.04
N TYR A 4 1.96 8.13 3.80
CA TYR A 4 1.81 7.00 2.88
C TYR A 4 2.51 5.73 3.34
N PHE A 5 1.92 4.59 2.96
CA PHE A 5 2.54 3.27 3.00
C PHE A 5 2.46 2.65 1.61
N THR A 6 3.52 2.00 1.17
CA THR A 6 3.55 1.36 -0.15
C THR A 6 4.20 -0.01 -0.11
N GLY A 7 3.72 -0.92 -0.95
CA GLY A 7 4.36 -2.21 -1.23
C GLY A 7 5.28 -2.10 -2.44
N THR A 8 4.74 -1.72 -3.59
CA THR A 8 5.42 -1.73 -4.89
C THR A 8 5.37 -0.38 -5.62
N GLY A 9 5.18 0.73 -4.91
CA GLY A 9 5.34 2.08 -5.43
C GLY A 9 4.05 2.82 -5.80
N ASN A 10 2.92 2.15 -6.07
CA ASN A 10 1.66 2.81 -6.47
C ASN A 10 1.23 3.90 -5.48
N SER A 11 1.06 3.54 -4.21
CA SER A 11 0.65 4.50 -3.18
C SER A 11 1.67 5.62 -2.99
N ARG A 12 2.97 5.35 -3.13
CA ARG A 12 4.01 6.38 -3.08
C ARG A 12 3.87 7.38 -4.22
N TYR A 13 3.61 6.91 -5.44
CA TYR A 13 3.35 7.78 -6.58
C TYR A 13 2.14 8.68 -6.33
N LEU A 14 1.00 8.10 -5.93
CA LEU A 14 -0.20 8.87 -5.61
C LEU A 14 0.03 9.88 -4.49
N ALA A 15 0.74 9.47 -3.43
CA ALA A 15 1.05 10.34 -2.30
C ALA A 15 1.94 11.52 -2.69
N ARG A 16 2.96 11.31 -3.55
CA ARG A 16 3.78 12.39 -4.09
C ARG A 16 2.95 13.38 -4.89
N ARG A 17 2.13 12.88 -5.83
CA ARG A 17 1.25 13.73 -6.64
C ARG A 17 0.27 14.54 -5.78
N ILE A 18 -0.26 13.95 -4.70
CA ILE A 18 -1.14 14.65 -3.75
C ILE A 18 -0.36 15.67 -2.93
N ALA A 19 0.81 15.33 -2.42
CA ALA A 19 1.65 16.24 -1.63
C ALA A 19 2.08 17.47 -2.46
N GLU A 20 2.56 17.24 -3.67
CA GLU A 20 2.92 18.31 -4.62
C GLU A 20 1.71 19.18 -4.99
N GLY A 21 0.58 18.54 -5.31
CA GLY A 21 -0.63 19.26 -5.70
C GLY A 21 -1.26 20.08 -4.58
N LEU A 22 -1.03 19.72 -3.31
CA LEU A 22 -1.59 20.42 -2.14
C LEU A 22 -0.55 21.28 -1.39
N ASP A 23 0.71 21.28 -1.82
CA ASP A 23 1.84 21.88 -1.10
C ASP A 23 1.93 21.38 0.35
N MET A 24 1.79 20.07 0.52
CA MET A 24 1.83 19.41 1.82
C MET A 24 3.10 18.58 2.00
N PRO A 25 3.67 18.51 3.21
CA PRO A 25 4.80 17.61 3.47
C PRO A 25 4.38 16.14 3.32
N LEU A 26 5.32 15.34 2.79
CA LEU A 26 5.16 13.91 2.57
C LEU A 26 5.85 13.13 3.70
N TYR A 27 5.18 12.11 4.24
CA TYR A 27 5.67 11.32 5.38
C TYR A 27 5.59 9.81 5.09
N ASP A 28 6.73 9.13 5.19
CA ASP A 28 6.88 7.71 4.83
C ASP A 28 6.64 6.77 6.01
N LEU A 29 5.49 6.11 6.01
CA LEU A 29 5.16 5.11 7.03
C LEU A 29 5.96 3.81 6.92
N ASN A 30 6.51 3.48 5.75
CA ASN A 30 7.36 2.30 5.61
C ASN A 30 8.59 2.41 6.52
N THR A 31 9.20 3.59 6.57
CA THR A 31 10.36 3.87 7.43
C THR A 31 10.00 3.77 8.91
N CYS A 32 8.91 4.42 9.32
CA CYS A 32 8.46 4.40 10.73
C CYS A 32 8.08 3.00 11.19
N ILE A 33 7.28 2.28 10.39
CA ILE A 33 6.87 0.91 10.69
C ILE A 33 8.09 0.00 10.79
N LYS A 34 9.05 0.14 9.87
CA LYS A 34 10.30 -0.63 9.88
C LYS A 34 11.15 -0.36 11.11
N ALA A 35 11.20 0.87 11.58
CA ALA A 35 11.90 1.27 12.80
C ALA A 35 11.14 0.91 14.08
N GLY A 36 9.86 0.55 13.99
CA GLY A 36 8.98 0.41 15.15
C GLY A 36 8.70 1.76 15.82
N ASP A 37 8.85 2.87 15.08
CA ASP A 37 8.69 4.22 15.59
C ASP A 37 7.21 4.62 15.59
N THR A 38 6.70 4.93 16.76
CA THR A 38 5.36 5.42 17.04
C THR A 38 5.39 6.75 17.81
N ALA A 39 6.50 7.49 17.72
CA ALA A 39 6.58 8.84 18.30
C ALA A 39 5.50 9.77 17.71
N PRO A 40 5.03 10.78 18.48
CA PRO A 40 4.06 11.75 17.99
C PRO A 40 4.54 12.44 16.70
N VAL A 41 3.64 12.58 15.73
CA VAL A 41 3.93 13.23 14.44
C VAL A 41 3.19 14.55 14.35
N GLN A 42 3.91 15.65 14.13
CA GLN A 42 3.34 16.97 13.88
C GLN A 42 2.76 17.05 12.47
N THR A 43 1.45 17.08 12.34
CA THR A 43 0.80 16.96 11.03
C THR A 43 0.19 18.24 10.47
N GLY A 44 -0.24 19.17 11.34
CA GLY A 44 -1.20 20.21 10.98
C GLY A 44 -2.63 19.64 10.89
N GLN A 45 -3.62 20.51 10.63
CA GLN A 45 -5.06 20.18 10.72
C GLN A 45 -5.49 19.06 9.75
N ASP A 46 -4.95 19.05 8.53
CA ASP A 46 -5.38 18.18 7.44
C ASP A 46 -4.37 17.05 7.21
N VAL A 47 -4.87 15.83 7.27
CA VAL A 47 -4.11 14.61 6.99
C VAL A 47 -4.72 13.86 5.81
N VAL A 48 -3.88 13.48 4.86
CA VAL A 48 -4.25 12.56 3.78
C VAL A 48 -3.46 11.28 3.94
N LEU A 49 -4.13 10.16 4.18
CA LEU A 49 -3.49 8.85 4.28
C LEU A 49 -3.64 8.08 2.96
N VAL A 50 -2.52 7.79 2.31
CA VAL A 50 -2.45 7.07 1.03
C VAL A 50 -1.90 5.66 1.24
N THR A 51 -2.68 4.64 0.90
CA THR A 51 -2.31 3.24 1.14
C THR A 51 -2.80 2.30 0.04
N PRO A 52 -2.12 1.15 -0.16
CA PRO A 52 -2.70 0.08 -0.95
C PRO A 52 -3.87 -0.58 -0.21
N THR A 53 -4.66 -1.34 -0.97
CA THR A 53 -5.74 -2.17 -0.42
C THR A 53 -5.26 -3.59 -0.19
N TYR A 54 -5.28 -4.05 1.06
CA TYR A 54 -4.96 -5.44 1.41
C TYR A 54 -6.19 -6.14 1.96
N ALA A 55 -6.70 -7.10 1.20
CA ALA A 55 -7.92 -7.83 1.54
C ALA A 55 -9.09 -6.88 1.92
N TRP A 56 -9.40 -5.94 1.04
CA TRP A 56 -10.53 -4.98 1.14
C TRP A 56 -10.49 -4.03 2.34
N ARG A 57 -9.30 -3.75 2.88
CA ARG A 57 -9.03 -2.74 3.92
C ARG A 57 -7.65 -2.12 3.71
N ILE A 58 -7.34 -1.06 4.46
CA ILE A 58 -5.96 -0.60 4.58
C ILE A 58 -5.09 -1.70 5.21
N PRO A 59 -3.78 -1.74 4.94
CA PRO A 59 -2.89 -2.74 5.53
C PRO A 59 -2.96 -2.71 7.07
N ARG A 60 -3.02 -3.89 7.71
CA ARG A 60 -3.09 -3.99 9.17
C ARG A 60 -1.93 -3.27 9.88
N VAL A 61 -0.75 -3.32 9.29
CA VAL A 61 0.43 -2.62 9.82
C VAL A 61 0.24 -1.11 9.86
N VAL A 62 -0.49 -0.55 8.89
CA VAL A 62 -0.82 0.89 8.84
C VAL A 62 -1.88 1.24 9.88
N SER A 63 -2.95 0.44 9.98
CA SER A 63 -3.98 0.70 11.00
C SER A 63 -3.42 0.54 12.42
N GLN A 64 -2.51 -0.41 12.66
CA GLN A 64 -1.81 -0.56 13.94
C GLN A 64 -0.90 0.63 14.24
N TRP A 65 -0.10 1.05 13.26
CA TRP A 65 0.78 2.22 13.42
C TRP A 65 -0.06 3.47 13.73
N LEU A 66 -1.09 3.75 12.94
CA LEU A 66 -1.97 4.90 13.15
C LEU A 66 -2.68 4.84 14.53
N GLY A 67 -3.12 3.64 14.96
CA GLY A 67 -3.70 3.44 16.28
C GLY A 67 -2.76 3.80 17.44
N ASN A 68 -1.46 3.54 17.27
CA ASN A 68 -0.44 3.71 18.31
C ASN A 68 0.30 5.06 18.25
N THR A 69 0.17 5.81 17.16
CA THR A 69 0.89 7.08 16.93
C THR A 69 -0.05 8.26 17.12
N GLU A 70 0.34 9.24 17.90
CA GLU A 70 -0.38 10.51 18.00
C GLU A 70 -0.10 11.38 16.78
N LEU A 71 -1.17 11.90 16.15
CA LEU A 71 -1.09 12.88 15.07
C LEU A 71 -1.38 14.27 15.64
N THR A 72 -0.34 14.94 16.09
CA THR A 72 -0.45 16.21 16.80
C THR A 72 -0.87 17.33 15.84
N GLY A 73 -1.97 18.02 16.19
CA GLY A 73 -2.56 19.08 15.38
C GLY A 73 -3.51 18.60 14.30
N ALA A 74 -3.71 17.28 14.13
CA ALA A 74 -4.67 16.75 13.16
C ALA A 74 -6.12 16.97 13.65
N GLU A 75 -6.99 17.41 12.73
CA GLU A 75 -8.43 17.57 12.95
C GLU A 75 -9.24 16.73 11.96
N ARG A 76 -8.76 16.63 10.71
CA ARG A 76 -9.46 15.98 9.60
C ARG A 76 -8.56 14.98 8.91
N ILE A 77 -9.16 13.86 8.44
CA ILE A 77 -8.43 12.83 7.71
C ILE A 77 -9.20 12.33 6.47
N TRP A 78 -8.54 12.34 5.31
CA TRP A 78 -8.94 11.73 4.07
C TRP A 78 -8.15 10.44 3.86
N PHE A 79 -8.81 9.42 3.33
CA PHE A 79 -8.17 8.17 2.94
C PHE A 79 -8.16 8.02 1.42
N VAL A 80 -7.01 7.84 0.83
CA VAL A 80 -6.86 7.51 -0.59
C VAL A 80 -6.30 6.10 -0.68
N MET A 81 -7.07 5.19 -1.27
CA MET A 81 -6.69 3.79 -1.36
C MET A 81 -6.51 3.37 -2.80
N ASP A 82 -5.32 2.86 -3.14
CA ASP A 82 -5.11 2.21 -4.44
C ASP A 82 -5.43 0.72 -4.39
N CYS A 83 -5.90 0.19 -5.52
CA CYS A 83 -6.24 -1.21 -5.70
C CYS A 83 -6.19 -1.62 -7.16
N GLY A 84 -6.08 -2.91 -7.44
CA GLY A 84 -6.18 -3.45 -8.80
C GLY A 84 -7.61 -3.48 -9.35
N SER A 85 -8.63 -3.51 -8.46
CA SER A 85 -10.04 -3.58 -8.86
C SER A 85 -10.99 -2.87 -7.91
N GLU A 86 -11.04 -3.27 -6.64
CA GLU A 86 -12.02 -2.78 -5.67
C GLU A 86 -11.46 -2.73 -4.25
N ILE A 87 -12.03 -1.88 -3.41
CA ILE A 87 -11.67 -1.74 -2.00
C ILE A 87 -12.75 -2.28 -1.04
N GLY A 88 -13.86 -2.81 -1.59
CA GLY A 88 -15.00 -3.27 -0.82
C GLY A 88 -15.57 -2.19 0.09
N ASN A 89 -15.92 -2.55 1.32
CA ASN A 89 -16.39 -1.61 2.35
C ASN A 89 -15.25 -1.11 3.26
N ALA A 90 -14.07 -0.79 2.70
CA ALA A 90 -12.95 -0.22 3.46
C ALA A 90 -13.34 1.11 4.14
N ALA A 91 -14.20 1.91 3.52
CA ALA A 91 -14.67 3.19 4.04
C ALA A 91 -15.21 3.09 5.46
N LYS A 92 -16.00 2.05 5.77
CA LYS A 92 -16.51 1.79 7.13
C LYS A 92 -15.38 1.65 8.16
N TYR A 93 -14.32 0.91 7.82
CA TYR A 93 -13.21 0.65 8.74
C TYR A 93 -12.30 1.87 8.88
N ASN A 94 -12.13 2.64 7.81
CA ASN A 94 -11.41 3.91 7.83
C ASN A 94 -12.14 4.94 8.69
N GLN A 95 -13.46 5.01 8.60
CA GLN A 95 -14.29 5.87 9.46
C GLN A 95 -14.17 5.47 10.93
N GLN A 96 -14.20 4.17 11.25
CA GLN A 96 -13.99 3.68 12.60
C GLN A 96 -12.60 4.05 13.14
N LEU A 97 -11.57 3.93 12.31
CA LEU A 97 -10.19 4.28 12.67
C LEU A 97 -10.04 5.79 12.90
N ALA A 98 -10.64 6.63 12.06
CA ALA A 98 -10.69 8.07 12.25
C ALA A 98 -11.37 8.45 13.58
N ALA A 99 -12.52 7.81 13.89
CA ALA A 99 -13.23 8.03 15.14
C ALA A 99 -12.39 7.63 16.37
N GLN A 100 -11.67 6.50 16.32
CA GLN A 100 -10.74 6.07 17.38
C GLN A 100 -9.61 7.08 17.61
N LYS A 101 -9.24 7.84 16.57
CA LYS A 101 -8.22 8.91 16.63
C LYS A 101 -8.82 10.29 16.95
N HIS A 102 -10.12 10.38 17.20
CA HIS A 102 -10.84 11.63 17.40
C HIS A 102 -10.71 12.62 16.22
N LEU A 103 -10.52 12.08 15.00
CA LEU A 103 -10.41 12.87 13.78
C LEU A 103 -11.74 12.87 13.02
N ARG A 104 -12.08 13.99 12.40
CA ARG A 104 -13.19 14.07 11.46
C ARG A 104 -12.83 13.27 10.21
N TYR A 105 -13.63 12.23 9.94
CA TYR A 105 -13.51 11.42 8.73
C TYR A 105 -14.04 12.21 7.52
N MET A 106 -13.18 12.43 6.54
CA MET A 106 -13.47 13.19 5.32
C MET A 106 -13.70 12.30 4.09
N GLY A 107 -13.87 11.00 4.31
CA GLY A 107 -14.19 10.06 3.25
C GLY A 107 -13.00 9.19 2.83
N THR A 108 -13.32 8.24 1.95
CA THR A 108 -12.34 7.34 1.31
C THR A 108 -12.48 7.41 -0.20
N ALA A 109 -11.40 7.72 -0.91
CA ALA A 109 -11.31 7.66 -2.35
C ALA A 109 -10.66 6.35 -2.79
N GLN A 110 -11.19 5.74 -3.84
CA GLN A 110 -10.62 4.58 -4.52
C GLN A 110 -9.95 5.03 -5.81
N ILE A 111 -8.70 4.59 -6.03
CA ILE A 111 -7.96 4.82 -7.27
C ILE A 111 -7.49 3.48 -7.81
N ILE A 112 -7.89 3.14 -9.04
CA ILE A 112 -7.44 1.92 -9.70
C ILE A 112 -5.99 2.11 -10.17
N MET A 113 -5.11 1.21 -9.73
CA MET A 113 -3.69 1.20 -10.07
C MET A 113 -3.28 -0.20 -10.53
N PRO A 114 -2.12 -0.36 -11.19
CA PRO A 114 -1.67 -1.66 -11.66
C PRO A 114 -1.59 -2.70 -10.54
N GLU A 115 -2.13 -3.90 -10.82
CA GLU A 115 -2.09 -5.02 -9.88
C GLU A 115 -0.64 -5.46 -9.60
N ASN A 116 -0.34 -5.74 -8.34
CA ASN A 116 1.00 -6.17 -7.91
C ASN A 116 0.99 -7.44 -7.03
N TYR A 117 -0.19 -7.94 -6.64
CA TYR A 117 -0.31 -9.10 -5.74
C TYR A 117 -0.11 -10.42 -6.50
N ILE A 118 1.10 -10.63 -7.02
CA ILE A 118 1.48 -11.77 -7.87
C ILE A 118 1.43 -13.12 -7.16
N ALA A 119 1.30 -13.16 -5.83
CA ALA A 119 1.01 -14.38 -5.09
C ALA A 119 -0.35 -15.00 -5.46
N MET A 120 -1.29 -14.20 -5.99
CA MET A 120 -2.62 -14.66 -6.44
C MET A 120 -2.92 -14.26 -7.88
N PHE A 121 -2.68 -13.01 -8.26
CA PHE A 121 -3.07 -12.42 -9.53
C PHE A 121 -1.90 -12.34 -10.52
N HIS A 122 -2.13 -11.80 -11.70
CA HIS A 122 -1.11 -11.46 -12.67
C HIS A 122 -0.91 -9.95 -12.66
N ALA A 123 0.33 -9.51 -12.52
CA ALA A 123 0.66 -8.11 -12.74
C ALA A 123 0.60 -7.81 -14.25
N PRO A 124 0.20 -6.58 -14.65
CA PRO A 124 0.22 -6.18 -16.04
C PRO A 124 1.66 -6.02 -16.57
N GLN A 125 1.82 -6.15 -17.88
CA GLN A 125 3.05 -5.75 -18.56
C GLN A 125 3.19 -4.22 -18.54
N ALA A 126 4.40 -3.71 -18.76
CA ALA A 126 4.73 -2.30 -18.61
C ALA A 126 3.82 -1.34 -19.39
N GLU A 127 3.51 -1.65 -20.66
CA GLU A 127 2.60 -0.81 -21.46
C GLU A 127 1.17 -0.78 -20.90
N GLN A 128 0.66 -1.92 -20.50
CA GLN A 128 -0.67 -2.00 -19.86
C GLN A 128 -0.67 -1.26 -18.53
N ALA A 129 0.41 -1.37 -17.74
CA ALA A 129 0.54 -0.67 -16.48
C ALA A 129 0.52 0.86 -16.67
N ARG A 130 1.22 1.38 -17.69
CA ARG A 130 1.18 2.82 -18.04
C ARG A 130 -0.23 3.28 -18.35
N ARG A 131 -0.96 2.55 -19.19
CA ARG A 131 -2.37 2.87 -19.51
C ARG A 131 -3.26 2.91 -18.26
N ILE A 132 -3.06 1.99 -17.32
CA ILE A 132 -3.82 1.98 -16.06
C ILE A 132 -3.48 3.24 -15.23
N VAL A 133 -2.21 3.62 -15.15
CA VAL A 133 -1.77 4.84 -14.44
C VAL A 133 -2.36 6.09 -15.11
N GLU A 134 -2.36 6.18 -16.43
CA GLU A 134 -2.98 7.28 -17.17
C GLU A 134 -4.50 7.36 -16.89
N GLN A 135 -5.17 6.22 -16.86
CA GLN A 135 -6.60 6.13 -16.54
C GLN A 135 -6.93 6.48 -15.08
N ALA A 136 -5.96 6.39 -14.17
CA ALA A 136 -6.11 6.78 -12.77
C ALA A 136 -6.11 8.32 -12.58
N GLU A 137 -5.56 9.08 -13.51
CA GLU A 137 -5.38 10.54 -13.40
C GLU A 137 -6.67 11.31 -13.11
N PRO A 138 -7.82 11.08 -13.78
CA PRO A 138 -9.06 11.79 -13.45
C PRO A 138 -9.54 11.57 -12.01
N ALA A 139 -9.38 10.35 -11.48
CA ALA A 139 -9.75 10.03 -10.10
C ALA A 139 -8.80 10.72 -9.10
N LEU A 140 -7.51 10.76 -9.40
CA LEU A 140 -6.51 11.46 -8.61
C LEU A 140 -6.78 12.97 -8.60
N GLN A 141 -7.06 13.59 -9.73
CA GLN A 141 -7.35 15.03 -9.83
C GLN A 141 -8.64 15.40 -9.09
N LYS A 142 -9.66 14.54 -9.15
CA LYS A 142 -10.88 14.72 -8.37
C LYS A 142 -10.61 14.68 -6.87
N ALA A 143 -9.83 13.71 -6.39
CA ALA A 143 -9.45 13.61 -4.99
C ALA A 143 -8.66 14.85 -4.54
N LEU A 144 -7.68 15.28 -5.33
CA LEU A 144 -6.91 16.52 -5.09
C LEU A 144 -7.82 17.75 -4.94
N ALA A 145 -8.75 17.95 -5.88
CA ALA A 145 -9.67 19.09 -5.86
C ALA A 145 -10.54 19.09 -4.60
N GLN A 146 -11.05 17.93 -4.18
CA GLN A 146 -11.89 17.81 -2.98
C GLN A 146 -11.11 18.08 -1.69
N VAL A 147 -9.89 17.53 -1.55
CA VAL A 147 -9.03 17.82 -0.38
C VAL A 147 -8.68 19.31 -0.32
N ARG A 148 -8.26 19.91 -1.45
CA ARG A 148 -7.94 21.35 -1.53
C ARG A 148 -9.11 22.23 -1.12
N ALA A 149 -10.33 21.84 -1.47
CA ALA A 149 -11.56 22.56 -1.09
C ALA A 149 -12.03 22.24 0.34
N GLY A 150 -11.35 21.37 1.09
CA GLY A 150 -11.78 20.91 2.41
C GLY A 150 -13.09 20.10 2.37
N GLN A 151 -13.43 19.51 1.23
CA GLN A 151 -14.67 18.77 1.01
C GLN A 151 -14.50 17.28 1.32
N GLU A 152 -15.57 16.65 1.75
CA GLU A 152 -15.63 15.20 1.92
C GLU A 152 -15.60 14.48 0.57
N PHE A 153 -14.94 13.33 0.51
CA PHE A 153 -15.04 12.44 -0.65
C PHE A 153 -16.48 11.90 -0.78
N SER A 154 -16.94 11.74 -2.02
CA SER A 154 -18.24 11.14 -2.29
C SER A 154 -18.32 9.73 -1.70
N PRO A 155 -19.48 9.34 -1.13
CA PRO A 155 -19.66 7.98 -0.62
C PRO A 155 -19.38 6.93 -1.70
N LEU A 156 -18.70 5.86 -1.32
CA LEU A 156 -18.45 4.71 -2.18
C LEU A 156 -19.64 3.74 -2.12
N ARG A 157 -19.70 2.85 -3.11
CA ARG A 157 -20.66 1.74 -3.14
C ARG A 157 -20.50 0.89 -1.85
N ASP A 158 -21.61 0.49 -1.26
CA ASP A 158 -21.67 -0.36 -0.06
C ASP A 158 -22.72 -1.48 -0.25
N THR A 159 -22.32 -2.54 -0.95
CA THR A 159 -23.16 -3.72 -1.18
C THR A 159 -22.98 -4.77 -0.06
N LEU A 160 -23.90 -5.75 -0.02
CA LEU A 160 -23.72 -6.90 0.88
C LEU A 160 -22.44 -7.69 0.60
N TYR A 161 -22.04 -7.77 -0.68
CA TYR A 161 -20.77 -8.36 -1.10
C TYR A 161 -19.59 -7.59 -0.49
N ASP A 162 -19.57 -6.26 -0.63
CA ASP A 162 -18.51 -5.40 -0.09
C ASP A 162 -18.38 -5.55 1.44
N ARG A 163 -19.52 -5.63 2.13
CA ARG A 163 -19.57 -5.87 3.58
C ARG A 163 -19.05 -7.25 3.96
N PHE A 164 -19.40 -8.29 3.19
CA PHE A 164 -18.92 -9.65 3.41
C PHE A 164 -17.41 -9.75 3.19
N MET A 165 -16.89 -9.20 2.10
CA MET A 165 -15.46 -9.24 1.77
C MET A 165 -14.61 -8.48 2.78
N SER A 166 -14.99 -7.23 3.10
CA SER A 166 -14.26 -6.43 4.09
C SER A 166 -14.51 -6.91 5.54
N GLY A 167 -15.61 -7.59 5.81
CA GLY A 167 -15.99 -8.11 7.13
C GLY A 167 -15.33 -9.45 7.44
N PRO A 168 -16.06 -10.56 7.36
CA PRO A 168 -15.58 -11.88 7.78
C PRO A 168 -14.45 -12.43 6.88
N VAL A 169 -14.44 -12.09 5.58
CA VAL A 169 -13.40 -12.60 4.66
C VAL A 169 -12.03 -12.00 4.97
N ASN A 170 -11.93 -10.72 5.33
CA ASN A 170 -10.65 -10.09 5.65
C ASN A 170 -9.86 -10.83 6.75
N PRO A 171 -10.38 -11.09 7.96
CA PRO A 171 -9.63 -11.80 8.99
C PRO A 171 -9.32 -13.24 8.60
N ALA A 172 -10.23 -13.93 7.89
CA ALA A 172 -9.98 -15.27 7.37
C ALA A 172 -8.84 -15.28 6.33
N PHE A 173 -8.83 -14.30 5.42
CA PHE A 173 -7.76 -14.15 4.44
C PHE A 173 -6.39 -13.96 5.10
N TYR A 174 -6.29 -13.08 6.08
CA TYR A 174 -5.04 -12.89 6.83
C TYR A 174 -4.61 -14.17 7.56
N ARG A 175 -5.55 -14.90 8.18
CA ARG A 175 -5.26 -16.12 8.93
C ARG A 175 -4.75 -17.26 8.02
N PHE A 176 -5.31 -17.41 6.83
CA PHE A 176 -5.06 -18.59 6.00
C PHE A 176 -4.12 -18.32 4.82
N PHE A 177 -4.08 -17.10 4.30
CA PHE A 177 -3.37 -16.80 3.04
C PHE A 177 -2.16 -15.88 3.21
N VAL A 178 -2.17 -14.93 4.17
CA VAL A 178 -1.05 -14.01 4.37
C VAL A 178 0.04 -14.70 5.20
N LYS A 179 0.88 -15.50 4.53
CA LYS A 179 1.96 -16.27 5.13
C LYS A 179 3.25 -16.16 4.31
N ALA A 180 4.38 -16.08 5.00
CA ALA A 180 5.68 -16.00 4.34
C ALA A 180 6.24 -17.36 3.88
N ASP A 181 5.66 -18.47 4.32
CA ASP A 181 6.23 -19.83 4.21
C ASP A 181 6.51 -20.26 2.76
N ALA A 182 5.78 -19.69 1.78
CA ALA A 182 5.98 -20.01 0.37
C ALA A 182 7.03 -19.14 -0.33
N PHE A 183 7.53 -18.07 0.32
CA PHE A 183 8.62 -17.29 -0.26
C PHE A 183 9.93 -18.07 -0.23
N ARG A 184 10.66 -18.04 -1.32
CA ARG A 184 11.98 -18.64 -1.45
C ARG A 184 12.83 -17.89 -2.46
N ALA A 185 14.14 -17.97 -2.31
CA ALA A 185 15.09 -17.55 -3.33
C ALA A 185 15.44 -18.73 -4.26
N THR A 186 15.57 -18.46 -5.54
CA THR A 186 16.13 -19.38 -6.54
C THR A 186 17.64 -19.24 -6.62
N ASP A 187 18.29 -20.08 -7.42
CA ASP A 187 19.74 -20.03 -7.64
C ASP A 187 20.21 -18.74 -8.32
N ALA A 188 19.29 -18.03 -9.01
CA ALA A 188 19.56 -16.70 -9.59
C ALA A 188 19.79 -15.60 -8.54
N CYS A 189 19.57 -15.89 -7.25
CA CYS A 189 19.79 -14.93 -6.18
C CYS A 189 21.28 -14.61 -6.00
N ILE A 190 21.63 -13.33 -6.08
CA ILE A 190 22.99 -12.81 -5.93
C ILE A 190 23.31 -12.31 -4.50
N GLY A 191 22.42 -12.50 -3.54
CA GLY A 191 22.66 -12.10 -2.14
C GLY A 191 22.70 -10.58 -1.89
N CYS A 192 22.15 -9.74 -2.79
CA CYS A 192 22.28 -8.29 -2.73
C CYS A 192 21.57 -7.60 -1.54
N GLY A 193 20.74 -8.30 -0.78
CA GLY A 193 20.05 -7.76 0.39
C GLY A 193 18.87 -6.83 0.10
N LYS A 194 18.53 -6.52 -1.17
CA LYS A 194 17.44 -5.59 -1.51
C LYS A 194 16.09 -5.97 -0.89
N CYS A 195 15.76 -7.26 -0.83
CA CYS A 195 14.55 -7.77 -0.19
C CYS A 195 14.54 -7.53 1.34
N VAL A 196 15.70 -7.55 2.00
CA VAL A 196 15.84 -7.24 3.43
C VAL A 196 15.62 -5.73 3.65
N GLU A 197 16.28 -4.90 2.83
CA GLU A 197 16.16 -3.45 2.88
C GLU A 197 14.71 -2.99 2.75
N LEU A 198 13.98 -3.53 1.78
CA LEU A 198 12.61 -3.12 1.46
C LEU A 198 11.54 -3.73 2.36
N CYS A 199 11.87 -4.72 3.20
CA CYS A 199 10.86 -5.32 4.07
C CYS A 199 10.44 -4.37 5.19
N PRO A 200 9.19 -3.87 5.20
CA PRO A 200 8.74 -2.90 6.21
C PRO A 200 8.59 -3.51 7.60
N LEU A 201 8.61 -4.84 7.71
CA LEU A 201 8.45 -5.56 8.97
C LEU A 201 9.72 -6.26 9.45
N ASN A 202 10.89 -5.98 8.85
CA ASN A 202 12.15 -6.65 9.14
C ASN A 202 12.02 -8.19 9.14
N ASN A 203 11.12 -8.72 8.30
CA ASN A 203 10.77 -10.15 8.27
C ASN A 203 11.75 -10.99 7.44
N ILE A 204 12.79 -10.38 6.87
CA ILE A 204 13.73 -11.05 5.98
C ILE A 204 15.15 -10.79 6.50
N ARG A 205 15.97 -11.85 6.59
CA ARG A 205 17.38 -11.77 6.89
C ARG A 205 18.18 -12.56 5.86
N LEU A 206 19.47 -12.28 5.72
CA LEU A 206 20.37 -13.09 4.91
C LEU A 206 21.01 -14.17 5.78
N GLU A 207 20.93 -15.41 5.35
CA GLU A 207 21.67 -16.55 5.88
C GLU A 207 22.50 -17.18 4.76
N ASN A 208 23.80 -17.27 4.93
CA ASN A 208 24.72 -17.75 3.90
C ASN A 208 24.53 -17.09 2.53
N GLY A 209 24.29 -15.76 2.53
CA GLY A 209 24.05 -14.98 1.31
C GLY A 209 22.69 -15.18 0.63
N LYS A 210 21.77 -15.92 1.24
CA LYS A 210 20.41 -16.13 0.72
C LYS A 210 19.37 -15.56 1.69
N PRO A 211 18.26 -14.96 1.18
CA PRO A 211 17.20 -14.45 2.03
C PRO A 211 16.37 -15.57 2.65
N VAL A 212 16.09 -15.41 3.94
CA VAL A 212 15.20 -16.28 4.72
C VAL A 212 14.08 -15.42 5.30
N TRP A 213 12.84 -15.88 5.17
CA TRP A 213 11.65 -15.18 5.63
C TRP A 213 11.18 -15.68 6.99
N GLY A 214 10.88 -14.76 7.91
CA GLY A 214 10.22 -15.04 9.18
C GLY A 214 8.69 -15.15 9.02
N LYS A 215 7.98 -15.08 10.16
CA LYS A 215 6.51 -15.26 10.20
C LYS A 215 5.70 -13.96 10.15
N HIS A 216 6.35 -12.79 10.24
CA HIS A 216 5.69 -11.49 10.24
C HIS A 216 5.65 -10.89 8.83
N CYS A 217 4.78 -11.42 7.97
CA CYS A 217 4.61 -10.94 6.60
C CYS A 217 3.26 -10.26 6.43
N THR A 218 3.22 -9.13 5.73
CA THR A 218 2.00 -8.44 5.32
C THR A 218 1.66 -8.63 3.84
N HIS A 219 2.42 -9.47 3.12
CA HIS A 219 2.25 -9.72 1.68
C HIS A 219 2.30 -8.45 0.82
N CYS A 220 3.15 -7.49 1.16
CA CYS A 220 3.32 -6.26 0.39
C CYS A 220 3.97 -6.44 -0.99
N MET A 221 4.47 -7.62 -1.29
CA MET A 221 5.16 -8.00 -2.54
C MET A 221 6.46 -7.21 -2.84
N ALA A 222 6.93 -6.32 -1.98
CA ALA A 222 8.14 -5.55 -2.23
C ALA A 222 9.36 -6.44 -2.52
N CYS A 223 9.60 -7.46 -1.68
CA CYS A 223 10.76 -8.34 -1.81
C CYS A 223 10.82 -9.10 -3.13
N ILE A 224 9.66 -9.46 -3.69
CA ILE A 224 9.58 -10.23 -4.94
C ILE A 224 9.55 -9.32 -6.17
N CYS A 225 8.84 -8.18 -6.11
CA CYS A 225 8.69 -7.29 -7.26
C CYS A 225 9.93 -6.42 -7.50
N TYR A 226 10.67 -6.04 -6.46
CA TYR A 226 11.91 -5.25 -6.59
C TYR A 226 13.18 -6.10 -6.70
N CYS A 227 13.07 -7.42 -6.78
CA CYS A 227 14.26 -8.26 -6.92
C CYS A 227 14.94 -8.05 -8.28
N PRO A 228 16.20 -7.52 -8.34
CA PRO A 228 16.83 -7.16 -9.60
C PRO A 228 17.18 -8.36 -10.50
N LYS A 229 17.13 -9.58 -9.93
CA LYS A 229 17.34 -10.84 -10.63
C LYS A 229 16.06 -11.69 -10.72
N GLU A 230 14.91 -11.13 -10.33
CA GLU A 230 13.63 -11.86 -10.24
C GLU A 230 13.76 -13.22 -9.53
N ALA A 231 14.73 -13.30 -8.61
CA ALA A 231 15.13 -14.53 -7.95
C ALA A 231 14.23 -14.91 -6.76
N VAL A 232 13.31 -14.03 -6.35
CA VAL A 232 12.36 -14.33 -5.27
C VAL A 232 11.08 -14.89 -5.88
N GLU A 233 10.61 -16.02 -5.35
CA GLU A 233 9.37 -16.68 -5.77
C GLU A 233 8.44 -16.93 -4.59
N TYR A 234 7.13 -16.93 -4.85
CA TYR A 234 6.09 -17.36 -3.91
C TYR A 234 5.55 -18.74 -4.32
N GLY A 235 6.24 -19.79 -3.92
CA GLY A 235 5.99 -21.14 -4.33
C GLY A 235 6.05 -21.33 -5.85
N LYS A 236 5.00 -21.93 -6.44
CA LYS A 236 4.80 -22.04 -7.89
C LYS A 236 3.94 -20.91 -8.46
N LYS A 237 3.30 -20.12 -7.58
CA LYS A 237 2.24 -19.17 -7.96
C LYS A 237 2.75 -17.92 -8.67
N SER A 238 3.99 -17.51 -8.40
CA SER A 238 4.59 -16.31 -9.00
C SER A 238 5.49 -16.60 -10.20
N LYS A 239 5.79 -17.88 -10.46
CA LYS A 239 6.70 -18.26 -11.54
C LYS A 239 6.19 -17.77 -12.90
N GLY A 240 7.06 -17.08 -13.65
CA GLY A 240 6.75 -16.53 -14.98
C GLY A 240 5.79 -15.34 -14.99
N LYS A 241 5.40 -14.81 -13.84
CA LYS A 241 4.58 -13.59 -13.78
C LYS A 241 5.47 -12.34 -13.83
N PRO A 242 5.00 -11.25 -14.47
CA PRO A 242 5.71 -9.96 -14.44
C PRO A 242 5.98 -9.46 -13.02
N ARG A 243 7.11 -8.80 -12.81
CA ARG A 243 7.51 -8.21 -11.53
C ARG A 243 7.26 -6.71 -11.56
N TYR A 244 5.99 -6.34 -11.39
CA TYR A 244 5.60 -4.94 -11.44
C TYR A 244 5.98 -4.19 -10.15
N HIS A 245 6.68 -3.07 -10.31
CA HIS A 245 6.80 -1.98 -9.35
C HIS A 245 6.79 -0.65 -10.08
N PHE A 246 6.28 0.40 -9.46
CA PHE A 246 6.01 1.66 -10.15
C PHE A 246 7.26 2.29 -10.79
N GLU A 247 8.39 2.27 -10.10
CA GLU A 247 9.64 2.88 -10.59
C GLU A 247 10.22 2.21 -11.84
N ALA A 248 9.78 0.99 -12.17
CA ALA A 248 10.15 0.37 -13.43
C ALA A 248 9.49 1.06 -14.63
N LEU A 249 8.36 1.75 -14.43
CA LEU A 249 7.70 2.54 -15.47
C LEU A 249 8.44 3.85 -15.74
N GLU A 250 8.97 4.51 -14.67
CA GLU A 250 9.69 5.77 -14.76
C GLU A 250 11.01 5.59 -15.53
N LYS A 251 11.79 4.55 -15.22
CA LYS A 251 13.10 4.27 -15.83
C LYS A 251 13.05 3.96 -17.33
N GLN A 252 11.90 3.59 -17.88
CA GLN A 252 11.73 3.28 -19.30
C GLN A 252 11.30 4.50 -20.12
N GLN A 253 11.07 5.66 -19.49
CA GLN A 253 10.78 6.92 -20.21
C GLN A 253 12.05 7.69 -20.56
N ASP A 254 13.19 7.34 -19.95
CA ASP A 254 14.48 8.02 -20.14
C ASP A 254 15.39 7.32 -21.20
N VAL A 255 14.83 6.40 -22.04
CA VAL A 255 15.57 5.66 -23.07
C VAL A 255 15.03 5.99 -24.47
#